data_e59659631ed8750d6a5ebed9b5a148ab
#
_entry.id   e59659631ed8750d6a5ebed9b5a148ab
#
_cell.length_a   1.000
_cell.length_b   1.000
_cell.length_c   1.000
_cell.angle_alpha   90.00
_cell.angle_beta   90.00
_cell.angle_gamma   90.00
#
_symmetry.space_group_name_H-M   'P 1'
#
loop_
_entity.id
_entity.type
_entity.pdbx_description
1 polymer ?
#
loop_
_entity_poly.entity_id
_entity_poly.type
_entity_poly.pdbx_seq_one_letter_code
_entity_poly.pdbx_strand_id
1 'polypeptide(L)'
;MNSRCASSSRVSQTRRAFTLIELLVVIAIIAILASLLLPGLRRAKQQAQGIVCLGNLKQFSLAWLQYADDHDERVPPNEASLDANHRGTNTWVQGWLDPDNIPYWGDNVNTDYLTESLIAPYLGRSVAIWRCPGDRSRSRFSYDESHMLPRVRSYSMSSGFDSTPDNHRDGKIWPRKLSELTSSPSRTFVFIDERQDSIQDCYFPVDMLNGPASLLALPSPYHNGAGTVSFADGHAELRKWRDRRTTPPMLTRGFAGIMGSFWPTNSDVIWLQERTAQWK
;
A
#
# COMPACT_ATOMS: atom_id res chain seq x y z
N MET A 1 63.64 -56.33 -36.87
CA MET A 1 62.38 -55.56 -36.69
C MET A 1 62.25 -55.36 -35.20
N ASN A 2 62.64 -54.17 -34.71
CA ASN A 2 62.58 -53.80 -33.28
C ASN A 2 61.39 -52.92 -33.02
N SER A 3 60.36 -53.47 -32.35
CA SER A 3 59.22 -52.72 -31.86
C SER A 3 59.57 -52.10 -30.52
N ARG A 4 59.67 -50.73 -30.46
CA ARG A 4 59.80 -50.00 -29.20
C ARG A 4 58.41 -49.79 -28.64
N CYS A 5 58.11 -50.35 -27.49
CA CYS A 5 56.94 -50.05 -26.68
C CYS A 5 57.14 -48.67 -25.97
N ALA A 6 56.35 -47.68 -26.32
CA ALA A 6 56.32 -46.39 -25.60
C ALA A 6 55.51 -46.56 -24.33
N SER A 7 56.13 -46.41 -23.16
CA SER A 7 55.42 -46.34 -21.86
C SER A 7 54.85 -44.96 -21.66
N SER A 8 53.54 -44.83 -21.67
CA SER A 8 52.86 -43.61 -21.27
C SER A 8 52.85 -43.49 -19.74
N SER A 9 53.63 -42.59 -19.20
CA SER A 9 53.57 -42.22 -17.78
C SER A 9 52.25 -41.46 -17.48
N ARG A 10 51.34 -42.15 -16.81
CA ARG A 10 50.16 -41.46 -16.24
C ARG A 10 50.61 -40.57 -15.10
N VAL A 11 50.48 -39.25 -15.27
CA VAL A 11 50.63 -38.28 -14.19
C VAL A 11 49.45 -38.50 -13.24
N SER A 12 49.73 -39.05 -12.09
CA SER A 12 48.76 -39.20 -10.99
C SER A 12 48.46 -37.82 -10.47
N GLN A 13 47.33 -37.24 -10.86
CA GLN A 13 46.78 -36.04 -10.20
C GLN A 13 46.31 -36.45 -8.80
N THR A 14 47.05 -36.06 -7.78
CA THR A 14 46.62 -36.18 -6.38
C THR A 14 45.40 -35.32 -6.17
N ARG A 15 44.21 -35.92 -6.15
CA ARG A 15 42.95 -35.24 -5.72
C ARG A 15 43.13 -34.93 -4.23
N ARG A 16 43.28 -33.65 -3.92
CA ARG A 16 43.22 -33.19 -2.52
C ARG A 16 41.84 -33.51 -1.98
N ALA A 17 41.76 -34.40 -1.01
CA ALA A 17 40.50 -34.68 -0.30
C ALA A 17 40.19 -33.51 0.64
N PHE A 18 38.97 -33.05 0.57
CA PHE A 18 38.46 -31.94 1.41
C PHE A 18 38.18 -32.51 2.81
N THR A 19 38.71 -31.89 3.85
CA THR A 19 38.43 -32.31 5.24
C THR A 19 37.09 -31.74 5.71
N LEU A 20 36.45 -32.44 6.64
CA LEU A 20 35.21 -32.02 7.26
C LEU A 20 35.38 -30.67 7.99
N ILE A 21 36.56 -30.44 8.58
CA ILE A 21 36.89 -29.19 9.29
C ILE A 21 37.00 -28.04 8.32
N GLU A 22 37.62 -28.18 7.17
CA GLU A 22 37.72 -27.13 6.14
C GLU A 22 36.34 -26.72 5.65
N LEU A 23 35.41 -27.66 5.44
CA LEU A 23 34.04 -27.36 5.07
C LEU A 23 33.32 -26.62 6.17
N LEU A 24 33.46 -27.07 7.42
CA LEU A 24 32.78 -26.48 8.58
C LEU A 24 33.22 -25.04 8.84
N VAL A 25 34.51 -24.74 8.71
CA VAL A 25 35.05 -23.39 8.86
C VAL A 25 34.49 -22.46 7.77
N VAL A 26 34.41 -22.90 6.53
CA VAL A 26 33.89 -22.11 5.41
C VAL A 26 32.39 -21.75 5.64
N ILE A 27 31.57 -22.75 5.99
CA ILE A 27 30.16 -22.46 6.27
C ILE A 27 29.97 -21.56 7.47
N ALA A 28 30.82 -21.67 8.51
CA ALA A 28 30.76 -20.77 9.66
C ALA A 28 31.07 -19.31 9.28
N ILE A 29 32.11 -19.09 8.47
CA ILE A 29 32.44 -17.75 7.98
C ILE A 29 31.30 -17.17 7.11
N ILE A 30 30.75 -17.98 6.20
CA ILE A 30 29.61 -17.55 5.37
C ILE A 30 28.40 -17.18 6.24
N ALA A 31 28.10 -17.99 7.27
CA ALA A 31 26.99 -17.74 8.17
C ALA A 31 27.16 -16.42 8.95
N ILE A 32 28.37 -16.12 9.42
CA ILE A 32 28.69 -14.87 10.12
C ILE A 32 28.52 -13.68 9.16
N LEU A 33 29.10 -13.74 7.96
CA LEU A 33 28.99 -12.67 6.98
C LEU A 33 27.52 -12.44 6.55
N ALA A 34 26.78 -13.53 6.28
CA ALA A 34 25.37 -13.45 5.93
C ALA A 34 24.52 -12.82 7.05
N SER A 35 24.78 -13.18 8.32
CA SER A 35 24.05 -12.63 9.46
C SER A 35 24.19 -11.11 9.59
N LEU A 36 25.34 -10.55 9.20
CA LEU A 36 25.58 -9.10 9.20
C LEU A 36 24.98 -8.40 7.98
N LEU A 37 24.93 -9.06 6.82
CA LEU A 37 24.43 -8.47 5.56
C LEU A 37 22.91 -8.51 5.44
N LEU A 38 22.24 -9.57 5.91
CA LEU A 38 20.80 -9.77 5.73
C LEU A 38 19.92 -8.64 6.30
N PRO A 39 20.18 -8.06 7.51
CA PRO A 39 19.41 -6.95 8.02
C PRO A 39 19.55 -5.68 7.16
N GLY A 40 20.76 -5.40 6.66
CA GLY A 40 21.04 -4.28 5.78
C GLY A 40 20.30 -4.41 4.44
N LEU A 41 20.37 -5.59 3.83
CA LEU A 41 19.70 -5.89 2.57
C LEU A 41 18.16 -5.78 2.69
N ARG A 42 17.60 -6.23 3.80
CA ARG A 42 16.16 -6.10 4.07
C ARG A 42 15.74 -4.63 4.11
N ARG A 43 16.49 -3.78 4.82
CA ARG A 43 16.21 -2.32 4.90
C ARG A 43 16.34 -1.66 3.54
N ALA A 44 17.39 -1.95 2.79
CA ALA A 44 17.59 -1.44 1.45
C ALA A 44 16.44 -1.84 0.49
N LYS A 45 16.00 -3.10 0.55
CA LYS A 45 14.84 -3.58 -0.23
C LYS A 45 13.56 -2.82 0.12
N GLN A 46 13.25 -2.61 1.40
CA GLN A 46 12.08 -1.86 1.83
C GLN A 46 12.14 -0.39 1.37
N GLN A 47 13.33 0.19 1.37
CA GLN A 47 13.54 1.55 0.87
C GLN A 47 13.33 1.65 -0.64
N ALA A 48 13.87 0.71 -1.41
CA ALA A 48 13.64 0.64 -2.85
C ALA A 48 12.15 0.45 -3.19
N GLN A 49 11.44 -0.42 -2.46
CA GLN A 49 10.00 -0.57 -2.59
C GLN A 49 9.24 0.72 -2.26
N GLY A 50 9.72 1.49 -1.26
CA GLY A 50 9.16 2.80 -0.93
C GLY A 50 9.27 3.81 -2.07
N ILE A 51 10.37 3.82 -2.81
CA ILE A 51 10.54 4.70 -3.98
C ILE A 51 9.58 4.32 -5.11
N VAL A 52 9.36 3.01 -5.34
CA VAL A 52 8.37 2.56 -6.33
C VAL A 52 6.96 2.98 -5.90
N CYS A 53 6.60 2.76 -4.63
CA CYS A 53 5.31 3.14 -4.07
C CYS A 53 5.08 4.66 -4.17
N LEU A 54 6.12 5.46 -3.89
CA LEU A 54 6.11 6.91 -4.06
C LEU A 54 5.83 7.31 -5.52
N GLY A 55 6.49 6.65 -6.48
CA GLY A 55 6.25 6.84 -7.91
C GLY A 55 4.82 6.50 -8.33
N ASN A 56 4.26 5.43 -7.79
CA ASN A 56 2.87 5.05 -8.03
C ASN A 56 1.90 6.13 -7.53
N LEU A 57 2.03 6.56 -6.26
CA LEU A 57 1.14 7.58 -5.71
C LEU A 57 1.29 8.95 -6.39
N LYS A 58 2.48 9.28 -6.89
CA LYS A 58 2.66 10.47 -7.72
C LYS A 58 1.86 10.37 -9.02
N GLN A 59 1.86 9.21 -9.68
CA GLN A 59 1.04 8.97 -10.87
C GLN A 59 -0.46 9.06 -10.55
N PHE A 60 -0.90 8.52 -9.42
CA PHE A 60 -2.28 8.66 -8.94
C PHE A 60 -2.70 10.11 -8.75
N SER A 61 -1.87 10.93 -8.09
CA SER A 61 -2.17 12.36 -7.92
C SER A 61 -2.22 13.10 -9.24
N LEU A 62 -1.34 12.79 -10.18
CA LEU A 62 -1.38 13.39 -11.53
C LEU A 62 -2.63 12.96 -12.29
N ALA A 63 -3.04 11.70 -12.21
CA ALA A 63 -4.28 11.20 -12.80
C ALA A 63 -5.53 11.86 -12.18
N TRP A 64 -5.51 12.09 -10.87
CA TRP A 64 -6.56 12.80 -10.14
C TRP A 64 -6.68 14.27 -10.59
N LEU A 65 -5.55 14.96 -10.80
CA LEU A 65 -5.53 16.32 -11.32
C LEU A 65 -6.00 16.38 -12.78
N GLN A 66 -5.57 15.44 -13.63
CA GLN A 66 -6.02 15.36 -15.03
C GLN A 66 -7.52 15.08 -15.13
N TYR A 67 -8.04 14.20 -14.26
CA TYR A 67 -9.49 14.00 -14.17
C TYR A 67 -10.21 15.31 -13.84
N ALA A 68 -9.72 16.07 -12.87
CA ALA A 68 -10.35 17.35 -12.50
C ALA A 68 -10.28 18.39 -13.63
N ASP A 69 -9.19 18.43 -14.37
CA ASP A 69 -9.01 19.30 -15.54
C ASP A 69 -10.06 18.98 -16.64
N ASP A 70 -10.34 17.71 -16.89
CA ASP A 70 -11.32 17.26 -17.86
C ASP A 70 -12.78 17.37 -17.37
N HIS A 71 -13.02 17.64 -16.07
CA HIS A 71 -14.35 17.62 -15.47
C HIS A 71 -14.71 18.92 -14.70
N ASP A 72 -14.44 20.09 -15.25
CA ASP A 72 -14.79 21.41 -14.68
C ASP A 72 -14.26 21.57 -13.25
N GLU A 73 -13.00 21.23 -13.01
CA GLU A 73 -12.33 21.20 -11.70
C GLU A 73 -12.90 20.18 -10.70
N ARG A 74 -13.87 19.36 -11.11
CA ARG A 74 -14.46 18.35 -10.23
C ARG A 74 -13.49 17.21 -9.99
N VAL A 75 -13.20 16.97 -8.72
CA VAL A 75 -12.38 15.82 -8.32
C VAL A 75 -13.18 14.51 -8.48
N PRO A 76 -12.51 13.37 -8.70
CA PRO A 76 -13.19 12.08 -8.74
C PRO A 76 -13.96 11.86 -7.45
N PRO A 77 -15.22 11.41 -7.53
CA PRO A 77 -16.03 11.14 -6.34
C PRO A 77 -15.40 10.04 -5.48
N ASN A 78 -15.55 10.17 -4.18
CA ASN A 78 -15.03 9.25 -3.18
C ASN A 78 -16.15 8.91 -2.18
N GLU A 79 -17.13 8.15 -2.64
CA GLU A 79 -18.24 7.74 -1.82
C GLU A 79 -17.86 6.51 -0.99
N ALA A 80 -18.01 6.63 0.34
CA ALA A 80 -17.86 5.48 1.23
C ALA A 80 -18.93 4.44 0.89
N SER A 81 -18.54 3.18 0.80
CA SER A 81 -19.48 2.10 0.49
C SER A 81 -20.32 1.77 1.72
N LEU A 82 -21.49 2.42 1.83
CA LEU A 82 -22.43 2.22 2.93
C LEU A 82 -23.62 1.32 2.54
N ASP A 83 -23.71 0.89 1.29
CA ASP A 83 -24.80 0.04 0.84
C ASP A 83 -24.57 -1.44 1.22
N ALA A 84 -25.68 -2.22 1.24
CA ALA A 84 -25.65 -3.65 1.57
C ALA A 84 -24.82 -4.50 0.58
N ASN A 85 -24.47 -3.94 -0.57
CA ASN A 85 -23.66 -4.58 -1.60
C ASN A 85 -22.20 -4.14 -1.57
N HIS A 86 -21.83 -3.23 -0.67
CA HIS A 86 -20.47 -2.68 -0.51
C HIS A 86 -19.86 -2.15 -1.83
N ARG A 87 -20.71 -1.67 -2.73
CA ARG A 87 -20.34 -1.13 -4.04
C ARG A 87 -20.82 0.30 -4.13
N GLY A 88 -19.96 1.23 -3.76
CA GLY A 88 -20.21 2.65 -4.04
C GLY A 88 -20.41 2.82 -5.56
N THR A 89 -21.56 3.36 -5.97
CA THR A 89 -21.85 3.59 -7.40
C THR A 89 -21.22 4.86 -7.91
N ASN A 90 -20.88 5.78 -7.00
CA ASN A 90 -20.31 7.09 -7.32
C ASN A 90 -18.97 7.26 -6.60
N THR A 91 -17.98 6.45 -7.04
CA THR A 91 -16.65 6.44 -6.44
C THR A 91 -15.56 6.28 -7.49
N TRP A 92 -14.36 6.77 -7.18
CA TRP A 92 -13.21 6.74 -8.08
C TRP A 92 -12.75 5.31 -8.42
N VAL A 93 -12.94 4.34 -7.52
CA VAL A 93 -12.68 2.92 -7.73
C VAL A 93 -13.66 2.09 -6.92
N GLN A 94 -14.12 0.99 -7.49
CA GLN A 94 -15.03 0.05 -6.83
C GLN A 94 -14.28 -1.07 -6.09
N GLY A 95 -15.04 -1.93 -5.42
CA GLY A 95 -14.59 -3.17 -4.78
C GLY A 95 -14.38 -3.05 -3.28
N TRP A 96 -14.77 -4.12 -2.58
CA TRP A 96 -14.60 -4.29 -1.15
C TRP A 96 -13.40 -5.19 -0.85
N LEU A 97 -12.40 -4.67 -0.16
CA LEU A 97 -11.10 -5.33 0.00
C LEU A 97 -10.89 -6.05 1.33
N ASP A 98 -11.92 -6.15 2.16
CA ASP A 98 -11.85 -6.89 3.43
C ASP A 98 -11.61 -8.39 3.17
N PRO A 99 -10.49 -8.97 3.61
CA PRO A 99 -10.17 -10.37 3.35
C PRO A 99 -11.09 -11.36 4.07
N ASP A 100 -11.73 -10.93 5.15
CA ASP A 100 -12.63 -11.79 5.94
C ASP A 100 -14.11 -11.60 5.58
N ASN A 101 -14.43 -10.65 4.72
CA ASN A 101 -15.81 -10.35 4.35
C ASN A 101 -16.33 -11.32 3.29
N ILE A 102 -16.98 -12.35 3.74
CA ILE A 102 -17.80 -13.26 2.94
C ILE A 102 -19.15 -12.56 2.69
N PRO A 103 -19.62 -12.37 1.44
CA PRO A 103 -19.30 -13.13 0.22
C PRO A 103 -18.41 -12.39 -0.82
N TYR A 104 -17.80 -11.27 -0.50
CA TYR A 104 -17.17 -10.38 -1.49
C TYR A 104 -15.68 -10.67 -1.76
N TRP A 105 -15.20 -11.87 -1.53
CA TRP A 105 -13.78 -12.22 -1.72
C TRP A 105 -13.23 -11.94 -3.12
N GLY A 106 -14.09 -12.07 -4.13
CA GLY A 106 -13.73 -11.80 -5.52
C GLY A 106 -13.23 -10.37 -5.72
N ASP A 107 -13.74 -9.42 -4.96
CA ASP A 107 -13.39 -8.00 -5.08
C ASP A 107 -11.92 -7.74 -4.74
N ASN A 108 -11.38 -8.50 -3.79
CA ASN A 108 -9.97 -8.41 -3.40
C ASN A 108 -8.98 -8.68 -4.54
N VAL A 109 -9.40 -9.43 -5.55
CA VAL A 109 -8.57 -9.92 -6.65
C VAL A 109 -9.10 -9.54 -8.03
N ASN A 110 -10.21 -8.81 -8.10
CA ASN A 110 -10.82 -8.37 -9.35
C ASN A 110 -10.10 -7.13 -9.90
N THR A 111 -9.44 -7.29 -11.02
CA THR A 111 -8.71 -6.22 -11.70
C THR A 111 -9.61 -5.31 -12.54
N ASP A 112 -10.84 -5.71 -12.86
CA ASP A 112 -11.77 -4.93 -13.68
C ASP A 112 -12.12 -3.61 -12.97
N TYR A 113 -12.31 -3.65 -11.65
CA TYR A 113 -12.52 -2.43 -10.87
C TYR A 113 -11.41 -1.39 -11.00
N LEU A 114 -10.18 -1.84 -11.28
CA LEU A 114 -9.03 -0.95 -11.46
C LEU A 114 -8.97 -0.39 -12.88
N THR A 115 -9.20 -1.25 -13.88
CA THR A 115 -9.13 -0.88 -15.31
C THR A 115 -10.33 -0.09 -15.79
N GLU A 116 -11.46 -0.19 -15.07
CA GLU A 116 -12.71 0.53 -15.32
C GLU A 116 -12.92 1.72 -14.38
N SER A 117 -11.99 1.95 -13.43
CA SER A 117 -12.06 3.08 -12.50
C SER A 117 -12.06 4.44 -13.24
N LEU A 118 -12.60 5.47 -12.59
CA LEU A 118 -12.70 6.82 -13.17
C LEU A 118 -11.33 7.40 -13.54
N ILE A 119 -10.28 7.05 -12.80
CA ILE A 119 -8.92 7.54 -13.07
C ILE A 119 -8.09 6.58 -13.95
N ALA A 120 -8.61 5.40 -14.30
CA ALA A 120 -7.89 4.41 -15.10
C ALA A 120 -7.43 4.93 -16.48
N PRO A 121 -8.20 5.74 -17.22
CA PRO A 121 -7.76 6.31 -18.50
C PRO A 121 -6.45 7.10 -18.36
N TYR A 122 -6.30 7.85 -17.28
CA TYR A 122 -5.12 8.69 -16.98
C TYR A 122 -3.93 7.89 -16.46
N LEU A 123 -4.15 6.64 -16.08
CA LEU A 123 -3.14 5.69 -15.62
C LEU A 123 -2.77 4.64 -16.68
N GLY A 124 -3.21 4.85 -17.94
CA GLY A 124 -3.01 3.90 -19.02
C GLY A 124 -3.62 2.53 -18.76
N ARG A 125 -4.65 2.45 -17.90
CA ARG A 125 -5.31 1.21 -17.44
C ARG A 125 -4.35 0.16 -16.85
N SER A 126 -3.21 0.61 -16.34
CA SER A 126 -2.19 -0.28 -15.75
C SER A 126 -2.63 -0.80 -14.39
N VAL A 127 -2.71 -2.12 -14.24
CA VAL A 127 -3.02 -2.78 -12.95
C VAL A 127 -1.83 -2.74 -11.99
N ALA A 128 -0.60 -2.74 -12.50
CA ALA A 128 0.61 -2.91 -11.69
C ALA A 128 0.84 -1.78 -10.68
N ILE A 129 0.37 -0.57 -10.98
CA ILE A 129 0.59 0.61 -10.14
C ILE A 129 -0.37 0.73 -8.96
N TRP A 130 -1.43 -0.08 -8.90
CA TRP A 130 -2.46 -0.01 -7.85
C TRP A 130 -2.03 -0.64 -6.53
N ARG A 131 -0.95 -1.40 -6.56
CA ARG A 131 -0.47 -2.14 -5.40
C ARG A 131 0.91 -1.67 -4.96
N CYS A 132 1.05 -1.46 -3.66
CA CYS A 132 2.33 -1.24 -3.03
C CYS A 132 3.21 -2.51 -3.14
N PRO A 133 4.45 -2.44 -3.64
CA PRO A 133 5.35 -3.60 -3.71
C PRO A 133 5.76 -4.15 -2.34
N GLY A 134 5.51 -3.40 -1.27
CA GLY A 134 5.66 -3.85 0.12
C GLY A 134 4.47 -4.66 0.64
N ASP A 135 3.31 -4.52 0.03
CA ASP A 135 2.10 -5.28 0.35
C ASP A 135 2.23 -6.72 -0.17
N ARG A 136 2.22 -7.68 0.74
CA ARG A 136 2.30 -9.11 0.45
C ARG A 136 0.99 -9.84 0.66
N SER A 137 -0.08 -9.10 0.88
CA SER A 137 -1.39 -9.67 1.14
C SER A 137 -1.88 -10.53 -0.03
N ARG A 138 -2.61 -11.55 0.33
CA ARG A 138 -3.26 -12.46 -0.61
C ARG A 138 -4.71 -12.67 -0.14
N SER A 139 -5.57 -12.90 -1.09
CA SER A 139 -6.98 -13.20 -0.83
C SER A 139 -7.46 -14.33 -1.73
N ARG A 140 -8.59 -14.90 -1.38
CA ARG A 140 -9.24 -15.93 -2.17
C ARG A 140 -9.98 -15.31 -3.34
N PHE A 141 -10.11 -16.05 -4.42
CA PHE A 141 -11.02 -15.71 -5.51
C PHE A 141 -12.41 -16.35 -5.32
N SER A 142 -12.46 -17.49 -4.61
CA SER A 142 -13.67 -18.29 -4.39
C SER A 142 -13.63 -18.99 -3.03
N TYR A 143 -14.61 -19.83 -2.73
CA TYR A 143 -14.63 -20.68 -1.54
C TYR A 143 -13.46 -21.68 -1.45
N ASP A 144 -12.74 -21.90 -2.54
CA ASP A 144 -11.56 -22.75 -2.58
C ASP A 144 -10.34 -22.05 -1.99
N GLU A 145 -9.91 -22.48 -0.80
CA GLU A 145 -8.74 -21.96 -0.10
C GLU A 145 -7.40 -22.29 -0.80
N SER A 146 -7.40 -23.22 -1.76
CA SER A 146 -6.19 -23.64 -2.46
C SER A 146 -5.65 -22.54 -3.40
N HIS A 147 -6.53 -21.62 -3.86
CA HIS A 147 -6.17 -20.57 -4.83
C HIS A 147 -6.13 -19.19 -4.19
N MET A 148 -5.00 -18.86 -3.56
CA MET A 148 -4.74 -17.52 -3.03
C MET A 148 -4.06 -16.64 -4.09
N LEU A 149 -4.67 -15.51 -4.41
CA LEU A 149 -4.14 -14.52 -5.35
C LEU A 149 -3.65 -13.26 -4.61
N PRO A 150 -2.71 -12.51 -5.16
CA PRO A 150 -2.35 -11.20 -4.62
C PRO A 150 -3.57 -10.27 -4.63
N ARG A 151 -3.78 -9.49 -3.56
CA ARG A 151 -4.79 -8.43 -3.54
C ARG A 151 -4.42 -7.36 -4.56
N VAL A 152 -5.41 -6.73 -5.15
CA VAL A 152 -5.19 -5.86 -6.33
C VAL A 152 -4.85 -4.42 -5.98
N ARG A 153 -5.21 -3.92 -4.78
CA ARG A 153 -5.06 -2.52 -4.41
C ARG A 153 -4.52 -2.34 -2.99
N SER A 154 -3.68 -1.32 -2.78
CA SER A 154 -3.12 -0.91 -1.48
C SER A 154 -3.37 0.57 -1.17
N TYR A 155 -4.02 1.31 -2.06
CA TYR A 155 -4.20 2.76 -1.93
C TYR A 155 -5.65 3.12 -1.74
N SER A 156 -5.90 4.10 -0.86
CA SER A 156 -7.22 4.67 -0.59
C SER A 156 -7.18 6.19 -0.69
N MET A 157 -8.32 6.80 -1.02
CA MET A 157 -8.46 8.25 -1.10
C MET A 157 -8.91 8.82 0.25
N SER A 158 -8.43 10.00 0.59
CA SER A 158 -8.77 10.73 1.80
C SER A 158 -10.28 10.98 1.93
N SER A 159 -10.80 10.77 3.13
CA SER A 159 -12.17 11.15 3.49
C SER A 159 -12.48 12.64 3.34
N GLY A 160 -11.47 13.47 3.21
CA GLY A 160 -11.62 14.89 2.91
C GLY A 160 -12.22 15.19 1.54
N PHE A 161 -12.42 14.16 0.69
CA PHE A 161 -13.08 14.26 -0.62
C PHE A 161 -14.36 13.41 -0.68
N ASP A 162 -14.99 13.18 0.48
CA ASP A 162 -16.22 12.41 0.59
C ASP A 162 -17.35 13.04 -0.26
N SER A 163 -17.92 12.23 -1.15
CA SER A 163 -19.01 12.63 -2.04
C SER A 163 -20.37 12.02 -1.66
N THR A 164 -20.46 11.33 -0.53
CA THR A 164 -21.70 10.70 -0.06
C THR A 164 -22.81 11.73 0.09
N PRO A 165 -23.99 11.56 -0.57
CA PRO A 165 -25.04 12.59 -0.61
C PRO A 165 -25.57 13.02 0.74
N ASP A 166 -25.67 12.09 1.69
CA ASP A 166 -26.27 12.32 3.02
C ASP A 166 -25.23 12.56 4.13
N ASN A 167 -23.94 12.64 3.77
CA ASN A 167 -22.86 12.81 4.74
C ASN A 167 -22.64 14.28 5.13
N HIS A 168 -23.68 15.10 4.98
CA HIS A 168 -23.73 16.47 5.51
C HIS A 168 -23.97 16.48 7.03
N ARG A 169 -23.08 15.78 7.76
CA ARG A 169 -23.13 15.87 9.22
C ARG A 169 -22.80 17.29 9.63
N ASP A 170 -23.73 17.93 10.34
CA ASP A 170 -23.60 19.27 10.88
C ASP A 170 -23.49 20.42 9.83
N GLY A 171 -24.05 20.24 8.62
CA GLY A 171 -24.03 21.27 7.58
C GLY A 171 -22.69 21.49 6.90
N LYS A 172 -21.75 20.56 7.06
CA LYS A 172 -20.40 20.61 6.49
C LYS A 172 -20.40 20.02 5.08
N ILE A 173 -19.82 20.74 4.13
CA ILE A 173 -19.71 20.33 2.72
C ILE A 173 -18.24 20.09 2.39
N TRP A 174 -17.93 18.86 2.01
CA TRP A 174 -16.59 18.50 1.55
C TRP A 174 -16.32 19.08 0.15
N PRO A 175 -15.10 19.51 -0.16
CA PRO A 175 -14.76 20.06 -1.46
C PRO A 175 -14.94 19.01 -2.55
N ARG A 176 -15.65 19.40 -3.61
CA ARG A 176 -15.87 18.60 -4.81
C ARG A 176 -15.13 19.17 -6.04
N LYS A 177 -14.57 20.37 -5.89
CA LYS A 177 -13.77 21.06 -6.88
C LYS A 177 -12.43 21.49 -6.29
N LEU A 178 -11.42 21.61 -7.15
CA LEU A 178 -10.10 22.11 -6.73
C LEU A 178 -10.19 23.53 -6.16
N SER A 179 -11.02 24.39 -6.76
CA SER A 179 -11.27 25.76 -6.30
C SER A 179 -11.98 25.86 -4.95
N GLU A 180 -12.56 24.77 -4.45
CA GLU A 180 -13.23 24.72 -3.14
C GLU A 180 -12.28 24.34 -1.99
N LEU A 181 -11.03 23.97 -2.29
CA LEU A 181 -10.04 23.68 -1.26
C LEU A 181 -9.77 24.90 -0.40
N THR A 182 -9.98 24.76 0.91
CA THR A 182 -9.74 25.83 1.88
C THR A 182 -8.31 25.84 2.41
N SER A 183 -7.62 24.69 2.33
CA SER A 183 -6.22 24.54 2.70
C SER A 183 -5.33 24.54 1.45
N SER A 184 -4.02 24.80 1.64
CA SER A 184 -3.06 24.73 0.55
C SER A 184 -3.05 23.35 -0.10
N PRO A 185 -3.08 23.24 -1.46
CA PRO A 185 -3.00 21.96 -2.16
C PRO A 185 -1.78 21.11 -1.75
N SER A 186 -0.66 21.74 -1.47
CA SER A 186 0.58 21.06 -1.01
C SER A 186 0.47 20.51 0.42
N ARG A 187 -0.56 20.87 1.16
CA ARG A 187 -0.84 20.36 2.51
C ARG A 187 -2.10 19.51 2.56
N THR A 188 -2.80 19.32 1.46
CA THR A 188 -4.03 18.54 1.40
C THR A 188 -3.73 17.18 0.80
N PHE A 189 -3.75 16.09 1.61
CA PHE A 189 -3.47 14.77 1.09
C PHE A 189 -4.67 14.19 0.35
N VAL A 190 -4.38 13.47 -0.74
CA VAL A 190 -5.39 12.84 -1.61
C VAL A 190 -5.37 11.34 -1.47
N PHE A 191 -4.22 10.70 -1.67
CA PHE A 191 -4.10 9.25 -1.57
C PHE A 191 -3.09 8.85 -0.50
N ILE A 192 -3.33 7.70 0.10
CA ILE A 192 -2.47 7.12 1.12
C ILE A 192 -2.33 5.62 0.89
N ASP A 193 -1.13 5.10 1.18
CA ASP A 193 -0.86 3.68 1.24
C ASP A 193 -1.46 3.11 2.52
N GLU A 194 -2.44 2.23 2.41
CA GLU A 194 -3.20 1.67 3.52
C GLU A 194 -2.79 0.24 3.80
N ARG A 195 -2.87 -0.16 5.07
CA ARG A 195 -2.49 -1.52 5.51
C ARG A 195 -3.45 -2.57 4.96
N GLN A 196 -2.90 -3.74 4.68
CA GLN A 196 -3.66 -4.89 4.17
C GLN A 196 -4.79 -5.38 5.10
N ASP A 197 -4.66 -5.17 6.40
CA ASP A 197 -5.64 -5.55 7.42
C ASP A 197 -6.55 -4.40 7.85
N SER A 198 -6.46 -3.25 7.19
CA SER A 198 -7.27 -2.05 7.41
C SER A 198 -8.08 -1.66 6.18
N ILE A 199 -7.55 -1.87 4.99
CA ILE A 199 -8.20 -1.45 3.75
C ILE A 199 -9.48 -2.27 3.48
N GLN A 200 -10.62 -1.59 3.34
CA GLN A 200 -11.91 -2.18 3.02
C GLN A 200 -12.43 -1.70 1.68
N ASP A 201 -12.68 -0.43 1.55
CA ASP A 201 -13.20 0.24 0.36
C ASP A 201 -12.17 1.20 -0.26
N CYS A 202 -12.63 2.11 -1.09
CA CYS A 202 -11.81 3.14 -1.72
C CYS A 202 -11.42 4.32 -0.80
N TYR A 203 -11.95 4.36 0.42
CA TYR A 203 -12.03 5.49 1.31
C TYR A 203 -11.09 5.31 2.51
N PHE A 204 -10.26 6.31 2.80
CA PHE A 204 -9.43 6.35 4.00
C PHE A 204 -10.06 7.32 5.01
N PRO A 205 -10.81 6.82 6.01
CA PRO A 205 -11.50 7.66 6.96
C PRO A 205 -10.55 8.32 7.95
N VAL A 206 -10.61 9.66 8.03
CA VAL A 206 -9.96 10.46 9.05
C VAL A 206 -11.05 11.12 9.86
N ASP A 207 -11.11 10.85 11.17
CA ASP A 207 -12.12 11.46 12.04
C ASP A 207 -11.80 12.95 12.27
N MET A 208 -12.64 13.81 11.73
CA MET A 208 -12.53 15.25 11.83
C MET A 208 -13.51 15.84 12.85
N LEU A 209 -14.39 15.03 13.43
CA LEU A 209 -15.51 15.52 14.25
C LEU A 209 -15.28 15.35 15.75
N ASN A 210 -14.63 14.27 16.17
CA ASN A 210 -14.53 13.89 17.56
C ASN A 210 -13.23 14.37 18.25
N GLY A 211 -12.58 15.39 17.69
CA GLY A 211 -11.33 15.93 18.23
C GLY A 211 -10.08 15.18 17.77
N PRO A 212 -8.89 15.47 18.29
CA PRO A 212 -7.61 15.06 17.72
C PRO A 212 -7.23 13.60 18.02
N ALA A 213 -8.15 12.63 17.90
CA ALA A 213 -7.94 11.42 18.63
C ALA A 213 -8.34 10.10 17.97
N SER A 214 -9.04 10.12 16.84
CA SER A 214 -9.58 8.88 16.28
C SER A 214 -8.97 8.55 14.92
N LEU A 215 -8.43 7.36 14.78
CA LEU A 215 -7.96 6.78 13.53
C LEU A 215 -8.87 5.60 13.19
N LEU A 216 -9.66 5.75 12.12
CA LEU A 216 -10.61 4.73 11.69
C LEU A 216 -9.99 3.73 10.71
N ALA A 217 -8.91 4.13 10.05
CA ALA A 217 -8.10 3.31 9.16
C ALA A 217 -6.61 3.44 9.50
N LEU A 218 -5.82 2.43 9.18
CA LEU A 218 -4.41 2.38 9.51
C LEU A 218 -3.55 2.55 8.26
N PRO A 219 -2.66 3.55 8.23
CA PRO A 219 -1.72 3.72 7.13
C PRO A 219 -0.68 2.60 7.12
N SER A 220 -0.13 2.29 5.95
CA SER A 220 0.85 1.22 5.81
C SER A 220 2.20 1.57 6.46
N PRO A 221 2.89 0.60 7.09
CA PRO A 221 4.25 0.76 7.59
C PRO A 221 5.29 0.04 6.73
N TYR A 222 5.00 -0.31 5.48
CA TYR A 222 5.77 -1.27 4.68
C TYR A 222 7.20 -0.83 4.37
N HIS A 223 7.50 0.47 4.44
CA HIS A 223 8.77 1.07 4.04
C HIS A 223 9.59 1.49 5.26
N ASN A 224 10.10 0.52 6.02
CA ASN A 224 10.81 0.75 7.30
C ASN A 224 9.97 1.52 8.34
N GLY A 225 8.68 1.22 8.42
CA GLY A 225 7.72 1.90 9.30
C GLY A 225 7.25 3.24 8.75
N ALA A 226 7.39 3.45 7.44
CA ALA A 226 6.80 4.56 6.69
C ALA A 226 5.74 4.05 5.72
N GLY A 227 4.75 4.88 5.41
CA GLY A 227 3.83 4.74 4.30
C GLY A 227 4.03 5.87 3.29
N THR A 228 3.39 5.77 2.14
CA THR A 228 3.39 6.83 1.12
C THR A 228 2.10 7.62 1.18
N VAL A 229 2.20 8.91 0.97
CA VAL A 229 1.08 9.85 0.94
C VAL A 229 1.28 10.78 -0.25
N SER A 230 0.20 11.09 -0.97
CA SER A 230 0.24 12.06 -2.05
C SER A 230 -0.72 13.21 -1.81
N PHE A 231 -0.49 14.35 -2.46
CA PHE A 231 -1.13 15.63 -2.18
C PHE A 231 -1.81 16.23 -3.40
N ALA A 232 -2.69 17.19 -3.15
CA ALA A 232 -3.52 17.81 -4.18
C ALA A 232 -2.75 18.70 -5.18
N ASP A 233 -1.47 19.00 -4.92
CA ASP A 233 -0.58 19.65 -5.88
C ASP A 233 0.21 18.66 -6.76
N GLY A 234 0.01 17.36 -6.60
CA GLY A 234 0.65 16.30 -7.37
C GLY A 234 1.95 15.78 -6.78
N HIS A 235 2.46 16.32 -5.67
CA HIS A 235 3.63 15.73 -5.02
C HIS A 235 3.25 14.53 -4.16
N ALA A 236 4.23 13.71 -3.83
CA ALA A 236 4.09 12.60 -2.90
C ALA A 236 5.31 12.50 -1.98
N GLU A 237 5.11 11.99 -0.76
CA GLU A 237 6.18 11.80 0.22
C GLU A 237 6.12 10.44 0.91
N LEU A 238 7.26 9.99 1.43
CA LEU A 238 7.37 8.88 2.38
C LEU A 238 7.24 9.44 3.79
N ARG A 239 6.12 9.15 4.42
CA ARG A 239 5.83 9.57 5.79
C ARG A 239 6.23 8.50 6.79
N LYS A 240 7.21 8.80 7.63
CA LYS A 240 7.58 7.94 8.77
C LYS A 240 6.56 8.11 9.90
N TRP A 241 5.86 7.03 10.26
CA TRP A 241 4.95 7.02 11.40
C TRP A 241 5.76 7.02 12.69
N ARG A 242 5.39 7.87 13.63
CA ARG A 242 6.14 8.13 14.86
C ARG A 242 5.48 7.50 16.09
N ASP A 243 4.16 7.45 16.09
CA ASP A 243 3.40 6.87 17.19
C ASP A 243 3.19 5.37 16.95
N ARG A 244 3.54 4.55 17.96
CA ARG A 244 3.40 3.09 17.85
C ARG A 244 1.94 2.63 17.70
N ARG A 245 0.99 3.46 18.15
CA ARG A 245 -0.45 3.21 18.02
C ARG A 245 -0.93 3.33 16.59
N THR A 246 -0.25 4.11 15.75
CA THR A 246 -0.53 4.24 14.31
C THR A 246 -0.14 2.97 13.54
N THR A 247 0.85 2.25 14.03
CA THR A 247 1.35 1.03 13.39
C THR A 247 1.38 -0.15 14.37
N PRO A 248 0.22 -0.58 14.90
CA PRO A 248 0.15 -1.75 15.77
C PRO A 248 0.60 -3.01 15.01
N PRO A 249 0.88 -4.13 15.68
CA PRO A 249 1.19 -5.40 15.03
C PRO A 249 0.15 -5.74 13.95
N MET A 250 0.63 -6.24 12.80
CA MET A 250 -0.23 -6.61 11.67
C MET A 250 -1.06 -7.84 12.05
N LEU A 251 -2.36 -7.81 11.77
CA LEU A 251 -3.21 -8.98 11.93
C LEU A 251 -2.96 -9.98 10.80
N THR A 252 -2.91 -11.25 11.15
CA THR A 252 -2.82 -12.34 10.17
C THR A 252 -4.18 -12.71 9.60
N ARG A 253 -5.25 -12.42 10.34
CA ARG A 253 -6.67 -12.57 9.97
C ARG A 253 -7.44 -11.45 10.65
N GLY A 254 -8.59 -11.10 10.09
CA GLY A 254 -9.47 -10.08 10.62
C GLY A 254 -9.13 -8.68 10.16
N PHE A 255 -10.02 -7.79 10.47
CA PHE A 255 -9.95 -6.38 10.14
C PHE A 255 -9.36 -5.58 11.31
N ALA A 256 -8.30 -4.84 11.05
CA ALA A 256 -7.64 -3.98 12.03
C ALA A 256 -8.25 -2.58 12.11
N GLY A 257 -9.32 -2.32 11.38
CA GLY A 257 -10.04 -1.05 11.44
C GLY A 257 -10.52 -0.78 12.86
N ILE A 258 -10.05 0.30 13.43
CA ILE A 258 -10.28 0.61 14.85
C ILE A 258 -11.47 1.55 14.94
N MET A 259 -12.66 1.00 14.84
CA MET A 259 -13.87 1.76 15.11
C MET A 259 -13.86 2.27 16.55
N GLY A 260 -13.71 3.60 16.71
CA GLY A 260 -13.89 4.26 18.01
C GLY A 260 -12.71 4.23 18.98
N SER A 261 -11.51 3.88 18.54
CA SER A 261 -10.33 4.02 19.42
C SER A 261 -9.92 5.48 19.55
N PHE A 262 -10.14 6.03 20.71
CA PHE A 262 -9.75 7.38 21.07
C PHE A 262 -8.27 7.42 21.54
N TRP A 263 -7.42 8.09 20.76
CA TRP A 263 -5.99 8.24 21.09
C TRP A 263 -5.57 9.70 21.18
N PRO A 264 -5.96 10.40 22.22
CA PRO A 264 -5.53 11.80 22.42
C PRO A 264 -4.02 11.88 22.32
N THR A 265 -3.52 12.92 21.66
CA THR A 265 -2.08 13.18 21.49
C THR A 265 -1.31 12.27 20.52
N ASN A 266 -1.97 11.45 19.70
CA ASN A 266 -1.28 10.74 18.62
C ASN A 266 -0.82 11.73 17.54
N SER A 267 0.49 11.95 17.44
CA SER A 267 1.07 12.93 16.52
C SER A 267 0.84 12.62 15.04
N ASP A 268 0.65 11.35 14.69
CA ASP A 268 0.39 10.94 13.31
C ASP A 268 -1.06 11.17 12.93
N VAL A 269 -2.00 10.96 13.86
CA VAL A 269 -3.42 11.29 13.66
C VAL A 269 -3.59 12.79 13.49
N ILE A 270 -3.00 13.59 14.36
CA ILE A 270 -3.02 15.07 14.25
C ILE A 270 -2.47 15.50 12.89
N TRP A 271 -1.35 14.91 12.46
CA TRP A 271 -0.74 15.22 11.16
C TRP A 271 -1.68 14.90 9.99
N LEU A 272 -2.42 13.79 10.03
CA LEU A 272 -3.41 13.41 9.03
C LEU A 272 -4.59 14.37 9.03
N GLN A 273 -5.12 14.72 10.20
CA GLN A 273 -6.23 15.68 10.35
C GLN A 273 -5.89 17.06 9.79
N GLU A 274 -4.69 17.57 10.08
CA GLU A 274 -4.20 18.85 9.56
C GLU A 274 -4.09 18.88 8.03
N ARG A 275 -4.02 17.70 7.40
CA ARG A 275 -3.83 17.52 5.95
C ARG A 275 -5.03 16.92 5.24
N THR A 276 -6.07 16.58 5.95
CA THR A 276 -7.36 16.22 5.37
C THR A 276 -8.00 17.48 4.81
N ALA A 277 -8.60 17.40 3.60
CA ALA A 277 -9.33 18.52 3.04
C ALA A 277 -10.44 18.95 4.02
N GLN A 278 -10.51 20.24 4.26
CA GLN A 278 -11.47 20.80 5.21
C GLN A 278 -12.67 21.37 4.47
N TRP A 279 -13.83 21.26 5.10
CA TRP A 279 -15.08 21.86 4.64
C TRP A 279 -15.06 23.38 4.80
N LYS A 280 -15.86 24.05 4.01
CA LYS A 280 -16.23 25.48 4.22
C LYS A 280 -17.28 25.59 5.29
#